data_b1c91ff1fda63015b2834d0efd0b9cbb
#
_entry.id   b1c91ff1fda63015b2834d0efd0b9cbb
#
_cell.length_a   1.000
_cell.length_b   1.000
_cell.length_c   1.000
_cell.angle_alpha   90.00
_cell.angle_beta   90.00
_cell.angle_gamma   90.00
#
_symmetry.space_group_name_H-M   'P 1'
#
loop_
_entity.id
_entity.type
_entity.pdbx_description
1 polymer ?
#
loop_
_entity_poly.entity_id
_entity_poly.type
_entity_poly.pdbx_seq_one_letter_code
_entity_poly.pdbx_strand_id
1 'polypeptide(L)'
;AQIAVQASLTGHLVFSTLHTNDAPGAVTRLIDMGVEPYLVASSLEAVLAQRLVRVLCKHCKQPDTSPTTAAIKAQIGIPASETVFRAVGCRECRNTGYHGRHAIFEWMDIDNELRQLVLKNVSSGEIAAQAKRNGLRVLSEDGWRLVRSGVTTPEEVLRVTKDQTVSNLAPEAAPKPTVEVQAPRKSNAAV
;
A
#
# COMPACT_ATOMS: atom_id res chain seq x y z
N ALA A 1 -16.97 -5.81 -10.33
CA ALA A 1 -15.80 -6.70 -10.36
C ALA A 1 -16.07 -7.92 -11.24
N GLN A 2 -17.18 -8.67 -11.04
CA GLN A 2 -17.49 -9.93 -11.73
C GLN A 2 -17.45 -9.83 -13.27
N ILE A 3 -18.05 -8.80 -13.87
CA ILE A 3 -18.03 -8.59 -15.34
C ILE A 3 -16.59 -8.45 -15.86
N ALA A 4 -15.73 -7.73 -15.13
CA ALA A 4 -14.34 -7.54 -15.50
C ALA A 4 -13.56 -8.88 -15.47
N VAL A 5 -13.80 -9.69 -14.44
CA VAL A 5 -13.21 -11.02 -14.30
C VAL A 5 -13.68 -11.96 -15.41
N GLN A 6 -14.98 -11.98 -15.72
CA GLN A 6 -15.53 -12.80 -16.81
C GLN A 6 -14.93 -12.41 -18.17
N ALA A 7 -14.79 -11.10 -18.45
CA ALA A 7 -14.15 -10.63 -19.67
C ALA A 7 -12.67 -11.07 -19.75
N SER A 8 -11.93 -10.99 -18.64
CA SER A 8 -10.54 -11.46 -18.57
C SER A 8 -10.42 -12.95 -18.88
N LEU A 9 -11.31 -13.79 -18.33
CA LEU A 9 -11.31 -15.24 -18.56
C LEU A 9 -11.60 -15.62 -20.03
N THR A 10 -12.23 -14.72 -20.80
CA THR A 10 -12.44 -14.89 -22.24
C THR A 10 -11.30 -14.33 -23.10
N GLY A 11 -10.17 -13.95 -22.48
CA GLY A 11 -8.96 -13.50 -23.17
C GLY A 11 -8.86 -11.98 -23.40
N HIS A 12 -9.79 -11.19 -22.82
CA HIS A 12 -9.71 -9.73 -22.92
C HIS A 12 -8.71 -9.17 -21.89
N LEU A 13 -7.91 -8.20 -22.32
CA LEU A 13 -7.13 -7.37 -21.39
C LEU A 13 -8.05 -6.34 -20.77
N VAL A 14 -8.22 -6.41 -19.44
CA VAL A 14 -9.13 -5.55 -18.68
C VAL A 14 -8.33 -4.65 -17.74
N PHE A 15 -8.54 -3.34 -17.82
CA PHE A 15 -8.08 -2.37 -16.83
C PHE A 15 -9.26 -1.87 -16.01
N SER A 16 -9.06 -1.80 -14.69
CA SER A 16 -10.08 -1.32 -13.75
C SER A 16 -9.42 -0.56 -12.60
N THR A 17 -10.21 0.11 -11.79
CA THR A 17 -9.74 0.83 -10.61
C THR A 17 -10.47 0.36 -9.35
N LEU A 18 -9.74 0.34 -8.23
CA LEU A 18 -10.25 0.01 -6.91
C LEU A 18 -9.84 1.10 -5.91
N HIS A 19 -10.68 1.32 -4.91
CA HIS A 19 -10.34 2.19 -3.78
C HIS A 19 -9.62 1.36 -2.71
N THR A 20 -8.29 1.34 -2.77
CA THR A 20 -7.41 0.66 -1.81
C THR A 20 -6.22 1.54 -1.46
N ASN A 21 -5.57 1.26 -0.34
CA ASN A 21 -4.41 2.03 0.12
C ASN A 21 -3.10 1.56 -0.49
N ASP A 22 -3.03 0.27 -0.83
CA ASP A 22 -1.85 -0.41 -1.35
C ASP A 22 -2.25 -1.51 -2.36
N ALA A 23 -1.26 -2.12 -2.99
CA ALA A 23 -1.49 -3.16 -3.99
C ALA A 23 -1.95 -4.50 -3.37
N PRO A 24 -1.40 -4.99 -2.24
CA PRO A 24 -1.91 -6.21 -1.59
C PRO A 24 -3.37 -6.09 -1.13
N GLY A 25 -3.78 -4.93 -0.65
CA GLY A 25 -5.16 -4.65 -0.24
C GLY A 25 -6.17 -4.72 -1.39
N ALA A 26 -5.74 -4.54 -2.64
CA ALA A 26 -6.62 -4.68 -3.78
C ALA A 26 -7.08 -6.13 -3.99
N VAL A 27 -6.23 -7.10 -3.69
CA VAL A 27 -6.56 -8.53 -3.79
C VAL A 27 -7.66 -8.89 -2.80
N THR A 28 -7.47 -8.56 -1.52
CA THR A 28 -8.49 -8.82 -0.49
C THR A 28 -9.77 -8.05 -0.76
N ARG A 29 -9.67 -6.82 -1.29
CA ARG A 29 -10.83 -6.02 -1.66
C ARG A 29 -11.68 -6.67 -2.75
N LEU A 30 -11.08 -7.31 -3.74
CA LEU A 30 -11.83 -8.05 -4.77
C LEU A 30 -12.60 -9.23 -4.15
N ILE A 31 -11.99 -9.95 -3.23
CA ILE A 31 -12.62 -11.07 -2.51
C ILE A 31 -13.78 -10.55 -1.64
N ASP A 32 -13.57 -9.45 -0.89
CA ASP A 32 -14.62 -8.80 -0.08
C ASP A 32 -15.81 -8.30 -0.91
N MET A 33 -15.58 -7.99 -2.19
CA MET A 33 -16.63 -7.63 -3.15
C MET A 33 -17.35 -8.85 -3.73
N GLY A 34 -17.10 -10.06 -3.23
CA GLY A 34 -17.75 -11.29 -3.62
C GLY A 34 -17.16 -11.95 -4.87
N VAL A 35 -15.90 -11.62 -5.24
CA VAL A 35 -15.19 -12.38 -6.27
C VAL A 35 -14.52 -13.59 -5.62
N GLU A 36 -14.81 -14.77 -6.12
CA GLU A 36 -14.23 -16.00 -5.60
C GLU A 36 -12.69 -16.00 -5.72
N PRO A 37 -11.96 -16.47 -4.69
CA PRO A 37 -10.48 -16.44 -4.69
C PRO A 37 -9.84 -17.08 -5.91
N TYR A 38 -10.40 -18.20 -6.42
CA TYR A 38 -9.87 -18.87 -7.61
C TYR A 38 -10.02 -18.02 -8.87
N LEU A 39 -11.07 -17.19 -8.95
CA LEU A 39 -11.27 -16.27 -10.07
C LEU A 39 -10.27 -15.11 -10.00
N VAL A 40 -10.03 -14.55 -8.79
CA VAL A 40 -9.00 -13.53 -8.60
C VAL A 40 -7.63 -14.09 -8.98
N ALA A 41 -7.27 -15.27 -8.47
CA ALA A 41 -5.99 -15.91 -8.74
C ALA A 41 -5.75 -16.21 -10.22
N SER A 42 -6.81 -16.52 -11.00
CA SER A 42 -6.69 -16.87 -12.42
C SER A 42 -6.77 -15.67 -13.37
N SER A 43 -7.36 -14.54 -12.93
CA SER A 43 -7.61 -13.39 -13.81
C SER A 43 -6.75 -12.16 -13.51
N LEU A 44 -6.26 -12.01 -12.26
CA LEU A 44 -5.47 -10.86 -11.89
C LEU A 44 -4.00 -11.06 -12.29
N GLU A 45 -3.47 -10.15 -13.11
CA GLU A 45 -2.08 -10.20 -13.58
C GLU A 45 -1.16 -9.28 -12.78
N ALA A 46 -1.61 -8.06 -12.51
CA ALA A 46 -0.84 -7.11 -11.73
C ALA A 46 -1.75 -6.09 -11.03
N VAL A 47 -1.22 -5.46 -9.98
CA VAL A 47 -1.86 -4.33 -9.30
C VAL A 47 -0.88 -3.17 -9.23
N LEU A 48 -1.34 -1.99 -9.63
CA LEU A 48 -0.61 -0.74 -9.51
C LEU A 48 -1.30 0.17 -8.51
N ALA A 49 -0.70 0.37 -7.34
CA ALA A 49 -1.10 1.45 -6.44
C ALA A 49 -0.33 2.74 -6.76
N GLN A 50 -1.01 3.87 -6.62
CA GLN A 50 -0.46 5.20 -6.94
C GLN A 50 -0.89 6.23 -5.91
N ARG A 51 0.04 7.15 -5.57
CA ARG A 51 -0.25 8.37 -4.81
C ARG A 51 0.46 9.54 -5.47
N LEU A 52 -0.04 10.75 -5.23
CA LEU A 52 0.59 11.99 -5.70
C LEU A 52 1.26 12.70 -4.54
N VAL A 53 2.53 13.02 -4.70
CA VAL A 53 3.32 13.88 -3.83
C VAL A 53 3.50 15.25 -4.48
N ARG A 54 3.50 16.32 -3.69
CA ARG A 54 3.78 17.67 -4.18
C ARG A 54 5.27 17.80 -4.50
N VAL A 55 5.58 18.47 -5.60
CA VAL A 55 6.95 18.73 -6.03
C VAL A 55 7.45 20.02 -5.39
N LEU A 56 8.65 20.00 -4.82
CA LEU A 56 9.31 21.18 -4.27
C LEU A 56 9.47 22.27 -5.33
N CYS A 57 9.20 23.50 -4.95
CA CYS A 57 9.43 24.66 -5.80
C CYS A 57 10.92 24.85 -6.05
N LYS A 58 11.33 24.86 -7.31
CA LYS A 58 12.74 24.99 -7.71
C LYS A 58 13.38 26.31 -7.28
N HIS A 59 12.56 27.36 -7.10
CA HIS A 59 13.02 28.73 -6.79
C HIS A 59 13.26 28.93 -5.30
N CYS A 60 12.63 28.17 -4.41
CA CYS A 60 12.71 28.46 -2.98
C CYS A 60 13.02 27.23 -2.08
N LYS A 61 13.21 26.04 -2.65
CA LYS A 61 13.64 24.90 -1.84
C LYS A 61 14.99 25.17 -1.23
N GLN A 62 15.18 24.76 0.02
CA GLN A 62 16.44 24.89 0.74
C GLN A 62 16.83 23.56 1.37
N PRO A 63 18.15 23.29 1.56
CA PRO A 63 18.59 22.16 2.36
C PRO A 63 17.93 22.18 3.74
N ASP A 64 17.52 21.02 4.21
CA ASP A 64 16.92 20.87 5.54
C ASP A 64 17.90 20.20 6.49
N THR A 65 18.32 20.95 7.50
CA THR A 65 19.22 20.51 8.58
C THR A 65 18.50 20.40 9.91
N SER A 66 17.16 20.43 9.91
CA SER A 66 16.38 20.36 11.15
C SER A 66 16.56 19.03 11.89
N PRO A 67 16.47 19.03 13.23
CA PRO A 67 16.53 17.79 14.02
C PRO A 67 15.43 16.78 13.64
N THR A 68 14.25 17.28 13.29
CA THR A 68 13.12 16.44 12.83
C THR A 68 13.48 15.69 11.55
N THR A 69 14.04 16.37 10.56
CA THR A 69 14.49 15.73 9.32
C THR A 69 15.66 14.77 9.56
N ALA A 70 16.58 15.08 10.48
CA ALA A 70 17.63 14.15 10.87
C ALA A 70 17.07 12.85 11.48
N ALA A 71 16.06 12.95 12.34
CA ALA A 71 15.38 11.79 12.92
C ALA A 71 14.66 10.95 11.86
N ILE A 72 13.94 11.60 10.94
CA ILE A 72 13.27 10.91 9.81
C ILE A 72 14.31 10.19 8.94
N LYS A 73 15.41 10.85 8.57
CA LYS A 73 16.50 10.23 7.78
C LYS A 73 17.04 8.98 8.44
N ALA A 74 17.28 9.02 9.76
CA ALA A 74 17.75 7.87 10.52
C ALA A 74 16.74 6.72 10.50
N GLN A 75 15.46 7.02 10.65
CA GLN A 75 14.37 6.02 10.65
C GLN A 75 14.22 5.32 9.30
N ILE A 76 14.42 6.01 8.19
CA ILE A 76 14.21 5.48 6.82
C ILE A 76 15.52 5.08 6.13
N GLY A 77 16.64 5.11 6.85
CA GLY A 77 17.95 4.68 6.34
C GLY A 77 18.57 5.60 5.28
N ILE A 78 18.24 6.90 5.31
CA ILE A 78 18.95 7.92 4.50
C ILE A 78 20.22 8.35 5.25
N PRO A 79 21.43 8.23 4.64
CA PRO A 79 22.67 8.67 5.27
C PRO A 79 22.61 10.13 5.72
N ALA A 80 23.22 10.44 6.86
CA ALA A 80 23.28 11.83 7.37
C ALA A 80 23.93 12.80 6.36
N SER A 81 24.87 12.30 5.56
CA SER A 81 25.57 13.06 4.52
C SER A 81 24.70 13.42 3.30
N GLU A 82 23.64 12.70 3.04
CA GLU A 82 22.75 13.04 1.93
C GLU A 82 21.93 14.29 2.25
N THR A 83 21.86 15.22 1.29
CA THR A 83 21.08 16.44 1.44
C THR A 83 19.63 16.16 1.08
N VAL A 84 18.71 16.44 2.01
CA VAL A 84 17.28 16.54 1.76
C VAL A 84 16.85 17.99 1.79
N PHE A 85 15.71 18.32 1.19
CA PHE A 85 15.25 19.69 1.03
C PHE A 85 13.92 19.91 1.74
N ARG A 86 13.71 21.15 2.20
CA ARG A 86 12.46 21.63 2.78
C ARG A 86 11.75 22.62 1.85
N ALA A 87 10.45 22.69 1.99
CA ALA A 87 9.63 23.71 1.37
C ALA A 87 9.70 25.01 2.15
N VAL A 88 9.98 26.13 1.49
CA VAL A 88 10.07 27.45 2.14
C VAL A 88 8.87 28.31 1.77
N GLY A 89 8.67 28.55 0.49
CA GLY A 89 7.65 29.43 -0.03
C GLY A 89 8.26 30.66 -0.72
N CYS A 90 7.68 31.05 -1.86
CA CYS A 90 8.02 32.26 -2.59
C CYS A 90 6.83 32.69 -3.46
N ARG A 91 6.96 33.83 -4.13
CA ARG A 91 5.91 34.38 -4.99
C ARG A 91 5.52 33.40 -6.10
N GLU A 92 6.50 32.69 -6.71
CA GLU A 92 6.28 31.75 -7.82
C GLU A 92 5.41 30.56 -7.41
N CYS A 93 5.55 30.06 -6.20
CA CYS A 93 4.75 28.95 -5.67
C CYS A 93 3.58 29.43 -4.79
N ARG A 94 3.23 30.72 -4.80
CA ARG A 94 2.21 31.32 -3.95
C ARG A 94 2.41 31.01 -2.46
N ASN A 95 3.65 31.09 -2.01
CA ASN A 95 4.09 30.83 -0.63
C ASN A 95 3.82 29.40 -0.12
N THR A 96 3.51 28.44 -0.99
CA THR A 96 3.29 27.04 -0.57
C THR A 96 4.57 26.24 -0.43
N GLY A 97 5.67 26.66 -1.06
CA GLY A 97 6.91 25.91 -1.17
C GLY A 97 6.86 24.76 -2.19
N TYR A 98 5.72 24.52 -2.82
CA TYR A 98 5.51 23.45 -3.80
C TYR A 98 4.95 23.96 -5.12
N HIS A 99 5.30 23.27 -6.21
CA HIS A 99 4.79 23.56 -7.53
C HIS A 99 4.65 22.27 -8.36
N GLY A 100 3.41 21.89 -8.66
CA GLY A 100 3.11 20.65 -9.36
C GLY A 100 3.08 19.40 -8.45
N ARG A 101 2.87 18.25 -9.07
CA ARG A 101 2.75 16.95 -8.40
C ARG A 101 3.51 15.89 -9.20
N HIS A 102 4.03 14.89 -8.49
CA HIS A 102 4.67 13.71 -9.07
C HIS A 102 4.02 12.47 -8.50
N ALA A 103 3.87 11.43 -9.31
CA ALA A 103 3.33 10.17 -8.85
C ALA A 103 4.42 9.32 -8.20
N ILE A 104 4.07 8.62 -7.12
CA ILE A 104 4.80 7.49 -6.57
C ILE A 104 3.96 6.23 -6.79
N PHE A 105 4.64 5.13 -7.02
CA PHE A 105 4.04 3.89 -7.47
C PHE A 105 4.46 2.71 -6.59
N GLU A 106 3.53 1.75 -6.48
CA GLU A 106 3.76 0.42 -5.95
C GLU A 106 3.20 -0.56 -6.98
N TRP A 107 4.08 -1.33 -7.62
CA TRP A 107 3.74 -2.31 -8.63
C TRP A 107 3.89 -3.71 -8.07
N MET A 108 2.83 -4.51 -8.12
CA MET A 108 2.80 -5.89 -7.66
C MET A 108 2.36 -6.80 -8.82
N ASP A 109 3.29 -7.59 -9.34
CA ASP A 109 2.96 -8.69 -10.24
C ASP A 109 2.33 -9.85 -9.45
N ILE A 110 1.34 -10.51 -10.03
CA ILE A 110 0.70 -11.67 -9.43
C ILE A 110 1.37 -12.94 -9.99
N ASP A 111 2.47 -13.32 -9.37
CA ASP A 111 3.19 -14.54 -9.71
C ASP A 111 2.53 -15.82 -9.13
N ASN A 112 3.13 -16.97 -9.39
CA ASN A 112 2.57 -18.25 -8.96
C ASN A 112 2.51 -18.38 -7.44
N GLU A 113 3.46 -17.79 -6.69
CA GLU A 113 3.48 -17.85 -5.22
C GLU A 113 2.35 -17.01 -4.64
N LEU A 114 2.13 -15.80 -5.17
CA LEU A 114 1.03 -14.94 -4.77
C LEU A 114 -0.33 -15.55 -5.17
N ARG A 115 -0.44 -16.17 -6.36
CA ARG A 115 -1.66 -16.92 -6.75
C ARG A 115 -2.04 -18.00 -5.73
N GLN A 116 -1.05 -18.75 -5.21
CA GLN A 116 -1.29 -19.75 -4.17
C GLN A 116 -1.78 -19.16 -2.84
N LEU A 117 -1.26 -18.00 -2.47
CA LEU A 117 -1.72 -17.27 -1.27
C LEU A 117 -3.17 -16.74 -1.47
N VAL A 118 -3.48 -16.20 -2.65
CA VAL A 118 -4.84 -15.76 -2.98
C VAL A 118 -5.84 -16.92 -2.89
N LEU A 119 -5.50 -18.10 -3.44
CA LEU A 119 -6.32 -19.32 -3.34
C LEU A 119 -6.59 -19.76 -1.91
N LYS A 120 -5.62 -19.56 -1.00
CA LYS A 120 -5.76 -19.84 0.43
C LYS A 120 -6.53 -18.76 1.19
N ASN A 121 -6.92 -17.69 0.53
CA ASN A 121 -7.64 -16.54 1.12
C ASN A 121 -6.92 -15.96 2.35
N VAL A 122 -5.60 -15.79 2.25
CA VAL A 122 -4.77 -15.23 3.31
C VAL A 122 -4.98 -13.71 3.47
N SER A 123 -4.48 -13.15 4.56
CA SER A 123 -4.56 -11.71 4.83
C SER A 123 -3.74 -10.88 3.84
N SER A 124 -4.12 -9.60 3.65
CA SER A 124 -3.31 -8.66 2.84
C SER A 124 -1.88 -8.49 3.36
N GLY A 125 -1.68 -8.64 4.68
CA GLY A 125 -0.34 -8.62 5.30
C GLY A 125 0.55 -9.77 4.85
N GLU A 126 0.01 -10.99 4.73
CA GLU A 126 0.75 -12.15 4.22
C GLU A 126 1.07 -12.00 2.73
N ILE A 127 0.12 -11.48 1.93
CA ILE A 127 0.35 -11.15 0.52
C ILE A 127 1.46 -10.10 0.41
N ALA A 128 1.41 -9.03 1.22
CA ALA A 128 2.44 -7.99 1.25
C ALA A 128 3.82 -8.54 1.62
N ALA A 129 3.90 -9.41 2.61
CA ALA A 129 5.15 -10.04 3.05
C ALA A 129 5.77 -10.90 1.94
N GLN A 130 4.95 -11.67 1.21
CA GLN A 130 5.43 -12.45 0.07
C GLN A 130 5.83 -11.55 -1.10
N ALA A 131 5.00 -10.58 -1.47
CA ALA A 131 5.31 -9.64 -2.53
C ALA A 131 6.63 -8.88 -2.29
N LYS A 132 6.92 -8.50 -1.04
CA LYS A 132 8.21 -7.89 -0.67
C LYS A 132 9.38 -8.85 -0.88
N ARG A 133 9.26 -10.13 -0.55
CA ARG A 133 10.29 -11.14 -0.84
C ARG A 133 10.54 -11.27 -2.34
N ASN A 134 9.49 -11.09 -3.15
CA ASN A 134 9.55 -11.14 -4.62
C ASN A 134 9.96 -9.80 -5.25
N GLY A 135 10.36 -8.80 -4.44
CA GLY A 135 10.91 -7.53 -4.91
C GLY A 135 9.91 -6.37 -5.01
N LEU A 136 8.72 -6.49 -4.44
CA LEU A 136 7.78 -5.36 -4.36
C LEU A 136 8.42 -4.17 -3.67
N ARG A 137 8.46 -3.05 -4.37
CA ARG A 137 8.80 -1.74 -3.79
C ARG A 137 7.51 -1.05 -3.37
N VAL A 138 7.37 -0.78 -2.07
CA VAL A 138 6.18 -0.11 -1.53
C VAL A 138 6.18 1.39 -1.85
N LEU A 139 5.00 2.03 -1.81
CA LEU A 139 4.83 3.46 -2.12
C LEU A 139 5.80 4.38 -1.37
N SER A 140 6.05 4.10 -0.08
CA SER A 140 6.98 4.90 0.71
C SER A 140 8.41 4.80 0.19
N GLU A 141 8.88 3.63 -0.23
CA GLU A 141 10.23 3.45 -0.77
C GLU A 141 10.43 4.20 -2.08
N ASP A 142 9.42 4.21 -2.98
CA ASP A 142 9.47 5.02 -4.19
C ASP A 142 9.41 6.52 -3.85
N GLY A 143 8.65 6.89 -2.82
CA GLY A 143 8.64 8.26 -2.29
C GLY A 143 10.01 8.69 -1.74
N TRP A 144 10.71 7.83 -1.02
CA TRP A 144 12.07 8.13 -0.50
C TRP A 144 13.09 8.32 -1.62
N ARG A 145 12.96 7.64 -2.74
CA ARG A 145 13.76 7.89 -3.94
C ARG A 145 13.60 9.34 -4.43
N LEU A 146 12.36 9.85 -4.44
CA LEU A 146 12.09 11.25 -4.82
C LEU A 146 12.60 12.25 -3.78
N VAL A 147 12.60 11.92 -2.50
CA VAL A 147 13.21 12.75 -1.44
C VAL A 147 14.72 12.87 -1.66
N ARG A 148 15.41 11.75 -1.90
CA ARG A 148 16.86 11.74 -2.18
C ARG A 148 17.22 12.55 -3.43
N SER A 149 16.38 12.52 -4.46
CA SER A 149 16.59 13.34 -5.66
C SER A 149 16.17 14.82 -5.50
N GLY A 150 15.72 15.24 -4.30
CA GLY A 150 15.30 16.60 -4.01
C GLY A 150 14.06 17.06 -4.77
N VAL A 151 13.17 16.12 -5.13
CA VAL A 151 11.91 16.38 -5.83
C VAL A 151 10.79 16.70 -4.83
N THR A 152 10.76 16.03 -3.68
CA THR A 152 9.74 16.23 -2.64
C THR A 152 10.38 16.24 -1.24
N THR A 153 9.56 16.41 -0.20
CA THR A 153 10.03 16.43 1.20
C THR A 153 9.69 15.12 1.91
N PRO A 154 10.43 14.76 2.99
CA PRO A 154 10.11 13.61 3.83
C PRO A 154 8.67 13.65 4.38
N GLU A 155 8.23 14.81 4.86
CA GLU A 155 6.89 15.00 5.44
C GLU A 155 5.79 14.74 4.42
N GLU A 156 6.03 15.11 3.16
CA GLU A 156 5.04 14.89 2.09
C GLU A 156 4.89 13.39 1.78
N VAL A 157 5.99 12.64 1.74
CA VAL A 157 5.93 11.18 1.58
C VAL A 157 5.20 10.54 2.74
N LEU A 158 5.56 10.88 3.99
CA LEU A 158 4.88 10.37 5.18
C LEU A 158 3.38 10.70 5.15
N ARG A 159 3.02 11.92 4.74
CA ARG A 159 1.62 12.35 4.68
C ARG A 159 0.75 11.47 3.78
N VAL A 160 1.29 11.05 2.62
CA VAL A 160 0.51 10.28 1.64
C VAL A 160 0.62 8.76 1.82
N THR A 161 1.55 8.28 2.67
CA THR A 161 1.79 6.85 2.92
C THR A 161 1.51 6.44 4.37
N LYS A 162 0.93 7.32 5.22
CA LYS A 162 0.65 7.05 6.65
C LYS A 162 -0.14 5.77 6.90
N ASP A 163 -1.11 5.47 6.06
CA ASP A 163 -1.97 4.30 6.24
C ASP A 163 -1.20 2.97 6.07
N GLN A 164 -0.12 2.97 5.28
CA GLN A 164 0.74 1.79 5.10
C GLN A 164 1.65 1.54 6.32
N THR A 165 2.05 2.60 7.02
CA THR A 165 2.94 2.48 8.19
C THR A 165 2.22 1.84 9.37
N VAL A 166 0.92 2.09 9.52
CA VAL A 166 0.09 1.51 10.59
C VAL A 166 -0.18 0.03 10.34
N SER A 167 -0.39 -0.38 9.09
CA SER A 167 -0.62 -1.79 8.73
C SER A 167 0.60 -2.67 8.96
N ASN A 168 1.81 -2.11 8.89
CA ASN A 168 3.06 -2.84 9.11
C ASN A 168 3.48 -2.92 10.60
N LEU A 169 2.79 -2.21 11.51
CA LEU A 169 3.06 -2.17 12.95
C LEU A 169 1.96 -2.83 13.79
N ALA A 170 0.88 -3.34 13.17
CA ALA A 170 -0.14 -4.07 13.89
C ALA A 170 0.44 -5.42 14.33
N PRO A 171 0.46 -5.73 15.64
CA PRO A 171 0.80 -7.07 16.10
C PRO A 171 -0.24 -8.05 15.57
N GLU A 172 0.24 -9.21 15.15
CA GLU A 172 -0.54 -10.36 14.74
C GLU A 172 -1.82 -10.50 15.61
N ALA A 173 -2.98 -10.36 14.99
CA ALA A 173 -4.25 -10.42 15.69
C ALA A 173 -4.37 -11.76 16.40
N ALA A 174 -4.58 -11.73 17.73
CA ALA A 174 -4.82 -12.91 18.55
C ALA A 174 -5.90 -13.80 17.90
N PRO A 175 -5.77 -15.12 17.94
CA PRO A 175 -6.71 -16.05 17.34
C PRO A 175 -8.12 -15.80 17.89
N LYS A 176 -9.10 -15.67 17.02
CA LYS A 176 -10.49 -15.50 17.39
C LYS A 176 -10.92 -16.66 18.28
N PRO A 177 -11.59 -16.41 19.42
CA PRO A 177 -12.07 -17.47 20.28
C PRO A 177 -13.03 -18.38 19.50
N THR A 178 -12.73 -19.66 19.47
CA THR A 178 -13.59 -20.69 18.90
C THR A 178 -14.87 -20.73 19.75
N VAL A 179 -15.98 -20.29 19.21
CA VAL A 179 -17.30 -20.45 19.86
C VAL A 179 -17.65 -21.93 19.77
N GLU A 180 -17.51 -22.66 20.85
CA GLU A 180 -18.08 -23.99 21.00
C GLU A 180 -19.60 -23.88 20.95
N VAL A 181 -20.18 -24.33 19.85
CA VAL A 181 -21.63 -24.50 19.74
C VAL A 181 -22.02 -25.70 20.60
N GLN A 182 -22.53 -25.42 21.80
CA GLN A 182 -23.14 -26.47 22.64
C GLN A 182 -24.39 -27.03 21.94
N ALA A 183 -24.37 -28.32 21.71
CA ALA A 183 -25.54 -29.05 21.18
C ALA A 183 -26.74 -28.92 22.13
N PRO A 184 -27.98 -28.83 21.61
CA PRO A 184 -29.19 -28.70 22.42
C PRO A 184 -29.39 -29.94 23.30
N ARG A 185 -29.57 -29.72 24.59
CA ARG A 185 -29.93 -30.77 25.58
C ARG A 185 -31.29 -31.34 25.17
N LYS A 186 -31.32 -32.64 24.95
CA LYS A 186 -32.60 -33.38 24.79
C LYS A 186 -33.32 -33.35 26.13
N SER A 187 -34.51 -32.74 26.15
CA SER A 187 -35.44 -32.81 27.29
C SER A 187 -36.03 -34.22 27.30
N ASN A 188 -35.72 -35.02 28.32
CA ASN A 188 -36.50 -36.19 28.72
C ASN A 188 -37.82 -35.71 29.32
N ALA A 189 -38.91 -35.87 28.60
CA ALA A 189 -40.24 -35.88 29.19
C ALA A 189 -40.60 -37.34 29.44
N ALA A 190 -40.60 -37.72 30.71
CA ALA A 190 -41.23 -38.92 31.19
C ALA A 190 -42.74 -38.60 31.45
N VAL A 191 -43.65 -39.37 30.92
CA VAL A 191 -44.84 -40.01 31.53
C VAL A 191 -45.33 -41.04 30.54
#